data_7081bdd909a38905cffb0772b718326c
#
_entry.id   7081bdd909a38905cffb0772b718326c
#
_cell.length_a   1.000
_cell.length_b   1.000
_cell.length_c   1.000
_cell.angle_alpha   90.00
_cell.angle_beta   90.00
_cell.angle_gamma   90.00
#
_symmetry.space_group_name_H-M   'P 1'
#
loop_
_entity.id
_entity.type
_entity.pdbx_description
1 polymer ?
#
loop_
_entity_poly.entity_id
_entity_poly.type
_entity_poly.pdbx_seq_one_letter_code
_entity_poly.pdbx_strand_id
1 'polypeptide(L)' 'MATEESLSRAEELLAKLEAARGALDRLAGEEGGGSPERALELLGELSELAKAVEEELTRAQREAEAPDAQS' A
#
# COMPACT_ATOMS: atom_id res chain seq x y z
N MET A 1 6.33 18.26 -11.50
CA MET A 1 6.86 16.98 -11.82
C MET A 1 6.13 15.87 -11.14
N ALA A 2 5.88 14.88 -11.88
CA ALA A 2 5.11 13.75 -11.39
C ALA A 2 5.84 12.99 -10.29
N THR A 3 7.14 13.10 -10.27
CA THR A 3 7.97 12.35 -9.34
C THR A 3 7.67 12.66 -7.90
N GLU A 4 7.52 13.94 -7.60
CA GLU A 4 7.27 14.35 -6.22
C GLU A 4 5.90 13.89 -5.75
N GLU A 5 4.94 13.98 -6.64
CA GLU A 5 3.59 13.54 -6.34
C GLU A 5 3.53 12.03 -6.14
N SER A 6 4.22 11.31 -6.99
CA SER A 6 4.27 9.86 -6.88
C SER A 6 4.92 9.43 -5.58
N LEU A 7 5.98 10.11 -5.20
CA LEU A 7 6.67 9.80 -3.96
C LEU A 7 5.77 10.05 -2.76
N SER A 8 5.05 11.16 -2.79
CA SER A 8 4.14 11.51 -1.72
C SER A 8 3.05 10.47 -1.58
N ARG A 9 2.48 10.03 -2.70
CA ARG A 9 1.44 9.00 -2.67
C ARG A 9 1.99 7.67 -2.18
N ALA A 10 3.22 7.35 -2.61
CA ALA A 10 3.84 6.11 -2.16
C ALA A 10 4.07 6.13 -0.66
N GLU A 11 4.50 7.25 -0.12
CA GLU A 11 4.70 7.38 1.31
C GLU A 11 3.40 7.23 2.06
N GLU A 12 2.34 7.82 1.53
CA GLU A 12 1.03 7.71 2.14
C GLU A 12 0.55 6.27 2.14
N LEU A 13 0.73 5.59 1.02
CA LEU A 13 0.33 4.19 0.92
C LEU A 13 1.15 3.32 1.86
N LEU A 14 2.42 3.61 1.96
CA LEU A 14 3.28 2.85 2.86
C LEU A 14 2.85 3.02 4.31
N ALA A 15 2.51 4.24 4.68
CA ALA A 15 2.04 4.50 6.04
C ALA A 15 0.77 3.73 6.34
N LYS A 16 -0.14 3.69 5.38
CA LYS A 16 -1.38 2.93 5.55
C LYS A 16 -1.12 1.43 5.64
N LEU A 17 -0.18 0.97 4.83
CA LEU A 17 0.19 -0.44 4.85
C LEU A 17 0.78 -0.82 6.19
N GLU A 18 1.65 0.01 6.74
CA GLU A 18 2.24 -0.25 8.03
C GLU A 18 1.20 -0.21 9.14
N ALA A 19 0.24 0.70 9.04
CA ALA A 19 -0.82 0.76 10.03
C ALA A 19 -1.67 -0.49 9.99
N ALA A 20 -1.99 -0.97 8.81
CA ALA A 20 -2.79 -2.19 8.67
C ALA A 20 -2.02 -3.40 9.18
N ARG A 21 -0.72 -3.44 8.88
CA ARG A 21 0.11 -4.53 9.37
C ARG A 21 0.18 -4.53 10.89
N GLY A 22 0.34 -3.34 11.48
CA GLY A 22 0.37 -3.23 12.92
C GLY A 22 -0.93 -3.66 13.56
N ALA A 23 -2.04 -3.34 12.92
CA ALA A 23 -3.34 -3.76 13.42
C ALA A 23 -3.48 -5.28 13.37
N LEU A 24 -2.97 -5.89 12.30
CA LEU A 24 -3.02 -7.34 12.18
C LEU A 24 -2.13 -8.00 13.23
N ASP A 25 -0.96 -7.43 13.46
CA ASP A 25 -0.06 -7.94 14.50
C ASP A 25 -0.71 -7.90 15.87
N ARG A 26 -1.40 -6.80 16.17
CA ARG A 26 -2.08 -6.68 17.46
C ARG A 26 -3.20 -7.69 17.57
N LEU A 27 -3.91 -7.89 16.48
CA LEU A 27 -4.99 -8.86 16.49
C LEU A 27 -4.47 -10.27 16.73
N ALA A 28 -3.35 -10.59 16.11
CA ALA A 28 -2.73 -11.90 16.27
C ALA A 28 -2.24 -12.12 17.70
N GLY A 29 -1.90 -11.03 18.37
CA GLY A 29 -1.43 -11.13 19.75
C GLY A 29 -2.54 -11.20 20.78
N GLU A 30 -3.79 -11.03 20.37
CA GLU A 30 -4.89 -11.09 21.31
C GLU A 30 -5.18 -12.52 21.70
N GLU A 31 -5.71 -12.66 22.90
CA GLU A 31 -6.10 -13.97 23.38
C GLU A 31 -7.17 -14.55 22.47
N GLY A 32 -6.96 -15.78 22.04
CA GLY A 32 -7.90 -16.40 21.12
C GLY A 32 -7.73 -15.99 19.68
N GLY A 33 -6.72 -15.18 19.38
CA GLY A 33 -6.45 -14.81 18.01
C GLY A 33 -7.34 -13.70 17.45
N GLY A 34 -8.13 -13.08 18.32
CA GLY A 34 -9.01 -12.02 17.88
C GLY A 34 -10.18 -12.55 17.06
N SER A 35 -10.91 -11.62 16.45
CA SER A 35 -12.08 -11.94 15.67
C SER A 35 -11.68 -12.37 14.26
N PRO A 36 -12.18 -13.51 13.79
CA PRO A 36 -11.90 -13.92 12.41
C PRO A 36 -12.41 -12.90 11.38
N GLU A 37 -13.53 -12.28 11.69
CA GLU A 37 -14.07 -11.27 10.79
C GLU A 37 -13.15 -10.07 10.67
N ARG A 38 -12.60 -9.66 11.81
CA ARG A 38 -11.67 -8.54 11.81
C ARG A 38 -10.41 -8.89 11.03
N ALA A 39 -9.94 -10.12 11.20
CA ALA A 39 -8.76 -10.57 10.47
C ALA A 39 -8.99 -10.54 8.97
N LEU A 40 -10.17 -10.97 8.54
CA LEU A 40 -10.51 -10.95 7.12
C LEU A 40 -10.57 -9.53 6.59
N GLU A 41 -11.13 -8.62 7.38
CA GLU A 41 -11.18 -7.21 6.99
C GLU A 41 -9.78 -6.65 6.79
N LEU A 42 -8.90 -6.93 7.73
CA LEU A 42 -7.54 -6.42 7.65
C LEU A 42 -6.79 -7.01 6.47
N LEU A 43 -7.00 -8.30 6.20
CA LEU A 43 -6.37 -8.91 5.05
C LEU A 43 -6.87 -8.29 3.75
N GLY A 44 -8.16 -7.98 3.70
CA GLY A 44 -8.71 -7.30 2.55
C GLY A 44 -8.10 -5.92 2.35
N GLU A 45 -7.93 -5.19 3.44
CA GLU A 45 -7.30 -3.88 3.38
C GLU A 45 -5.86 -3.97 2.88
N LEU A 46 -5.12 -4.95 3.41
CA LEU A 46 -3.75 -5.13 2.98
C LEU A 46 -3.67 -5.46 1.50
N SER A 47 -4.59 -6.30 1.04
CA SER A 47 -4.62 -6.67 -0.36
C SER A 47 -4.87 -5.46 -1.25
N GLU A 48 -5.81 -4.62 -0.86
CA GLU A 48 -6.12 -3.42 -1.61
C GLU A 48 -4.97 -2.43 -1.59
N LEU A 49 -4.32 -2.31 -0.46
CA LEU A 49 -3.18 -1.41 -0.35
C LEU A 49 -2.01 -1.89 -1.20
N ALA A 50 -1.78 -3.19 -1.20
CA ALA A 50 -0.72 -3.75 -2.03
C ALA A 50 -0.99 -3.49 -3.50
N LYS A 51 -2.25 -3.63 -3.90
CA LYS A 51 -2.62 -3.35 -5.28
C LYS A 51 -2.41 -1.89 -5.62
N ALA A 52 -2.77 -0.99 -4.70
CA ALA A 52 -2.58 0.43 -4.92
C ALA A 52 -1.11 0.78 -5.04
N VAL A 53 -0.27 0.14 -4.25
CA VAL A 53 1.18 0.34 -4.33
C VAL A 53 1.69 -0.11 -5.69
N GLU A 54 1.23 -1.26 -6.15
CA GLU A 54 1.63 -1.76 -7.46
C GLU A 54 1.25 -0.79 -8.57
N GLU A 55 0.06 -0.25 -8.48
CA GLU A 55 -0.40 0.70 -9.47
C GLU A 55 0.43 1.97 -9.45
N GLU A 56 0.77 2.43 -8.27
CA GLU A 56 1.58 3.62 -8.16
C GLU A 56 2.98 3.39 -8.70
N LEU A 57 3.55 2.22 -8.43
CA LEU A 57 4.86 1.88 -8.97
C LEU A 57 4.84 1.79 -10.48
N THR A 58 3.79 1.20 -11.02
CA THR A 58 3.66 1.10 -12.47
C THR A 58 3.56 2.48 -13.10
N ARG A 59 2.79 3.35 -12.48
CA ARG A 59 2.66 4.70 -12.98
C ARG A 59 3.98 5.45 -12.95
N ALA A 60 4.69 5.33 -11.83
CA ALA A 60 5.98 5.99 -11.70
C ALA A 60 6.96 5.47 -12.73
N GLN A 61 6.91 4.18 -12.99
CA GLN A 61 7.77 3.58 -13.97
C GLN A 61 7.49 4.12 -15.38
N ARG A 62 6.22 4.23 -15.71
CA ARG A 62 5.83 4.77 -17.00
C ARG A 62 6.26 6.22 -17.14
N GLU A 63 6.12 6.98 -16.10
CA GLU A 63 6.51 8.39 -16.14
C GLU A 63 8.00 8.53 -16.29
N ALA A 64 8.75 7.63 -15.67
CA ALA A 64 10.20 7.67 -15.80
C ALA A 64 10.65 7.33 -17.21
N GLU A 65 9.89 6.48 -17.90
CA GLU A 65 10.24 6.07 -19.25
C GLU A 65 9.68 6.98 -20.32
N ALA A 66 8.61 7.67 -20.00
CA ALA A 66 7.90 8.47 -20.98
C ALA A 66 8.73 9.59 -21.59
N PRO A 67 9.58 10.26 -20.85
CA PRO A 67 10.30 11.41 -21.41
C PRO A 67 11.09 11.10 -22.65
N ASP A 68 11.49 9.86 -22.78
CA ASP A 68 12.27 9.49 -23.95
C ASP A 68 11.52 9.73 -25.21
N ALA A 69 10.23 9.61 -25.15
CA ALA A 69 9.42 9.78 -26.34
C ALA A 69 9.53 11.17 -26.89
N GLN A 70 9.94 12.09 -26.08
CA GLN A 70 9.99 13.46 -26.53
C GLN A 70 11.30 13.88 -27.07
N SER A 71 12.28 13.14 -26.90
CA SER A 71 13.63 13.53 -27.34
C SER A 71 13.80 13.46 -28.83
#